data_14383befb4a90e158ea7048a8d973816
#
_entry.id   14383befb4a90e158ea7048a8d973816
#
_cell.length_a   1.000
_cell.length_b   1.000
_cell.length_c   1.000
_cell.angle_alpha   90.00
_cell.angle_beta   90.00
_cell.angle_gamma   90.00
#
_symmetry.space_group_name_H-M   'P 1'
#
loop_
_entity.id
_entity.type
_entity.pdbx_description
1 polymer ?
#
loop_
_entity_poly.entity_id
_entity_poly.type
_entity_poly.pdbx_seq_one_letter_code
_entity_poly.pdbx_strand_id
1 'polypeptide(L)'
;KQERNFNNADVSSPYIKYASGGKITVVGNPNLSQVKTIMIGVRNPKKTSFNSDDDGLSKCGQIWVNELRLTDFDEYGGWAANGRLTARVADIGNVTISGNLSTIGFGSIEKKVNERQKYNAYQYDLSSTIDLGKFFPENSGVKIPMYIGKSESIRNPQYNPLDPDILLKTSLETLETEQERDSLKNIAQDYIKRNSINFTNVRKSKTIKKGEEQRKSRVYDLDNFTVSYSKNETFIRNINTEYNRTVNYRGSITYNYNTQPKNIKPFSKFNLGRSPYMRFIKDFNFNNMPKSFSYRTEIDRNYNEVKLRNISNSNMIIFPTYNKFFKWNKSYEFKYDLTRTLKLDFAANSKANIDEPFGRIDKSDPDYKQKMDTIWNNFWNSGRPTSYYQTM
;
A
#
# COMPACT_ATOMS: atom_id res chain seq x y z
N LYS A 1 3.88 18.07 -34.42
CA LYS A 1 4.29 16.94 -33.57
C LYS A 1 3.20 15.86 -33.54
N GLN A 2 1.95 16.20 -33.26
CA GLN A 2 0.81 15.28 -33.27
C GLN A 2 0.65 14.59 -34.63
N GLU A 3 0.70 15.34 -35.73
CA GLU A 3 0.61 14.83 -37.09
C GLU A 3 1.78 13.90 -37.45
N ARG A 4 3.01 14.24 -36.98
CA ARG A 4 4.17 13.34 -37.12
C ARG A 4 3.93 12.00 -36.42
N ASN A 5 3.42 12.05 -35.19
CA ASN A 5 3.15 10.83 -34.41
C ASN A 5 2.01 10.00 -35.04
N PHE A 6 0.98 10.67 -35.57
CA PHE A 6 -0.10 10.01 -36.31
C PHE A 6 0.42 9.28 -37.55
N ASN A 7 1.36 9.90 -38.30
CA ASN A 7 1.97 9.32 -39.48
C ASN A 7 3.09 8.29 -39.16
N ASN A 8 3.30 7.94 -37.89
CA ASN A 8 4.37 7.02 -37.44
C ASN A 8 5.76 7.37 -38.00
N ALA A 9 6.01 8.67 -38.26
CA ALA A 9 7.28 9.11 -38.79
C ALA A 9 8.39 9.01 -37.73
N ASP A 10 9.59 8.64 -38.17
CA ASP A 10 10.75 8.47 -37.28
C ASP A 10 11.05 9.78 -36.52
N VAL A 11 11.20 9.63 -35.20
CA VAL A 11 11.46 10.72 -34.27
C VAL A 11 12.86 11.33 -34.47
N SER A 12 13.81 10.53 -34.93
CA SER A 12 15.20 10.94 -35.14
C SER A 12 15.40 11.75 -36.42
N SER A 13 14.48 11.64 -37.39
CA SER A 13 14.52 12.39 -38.64
C SER A 13 13.72 13.69 -38.59
N PRO A 14 14.13 14.73 -39.36
CA PRO A 14 13.37 15.97 -39.42
C PRO A 14 12.00 15.78 -40.10
N TYR A 15 10.92 16.01 -39.35
CA TYR A 15 9.57 16.05 -39.91
C TYR A 15 9.23 17.49 -40.33
N ILE A 16 8.87 17.67 -41.58
CA ILE A 16 8.65 18.99 -42.22
C ILE A 16 7.18 19.14 -42.59
N LYS A 17 6.58 20.24 -42.15
CA LYS A 17 5.24 20.66 -42.58
C LYS A 17 5.27 22.12 -43.07
N TYR A 18 4.59 22.38 -44.15
CA TYR A 18 4.37 23.76 -44.64
C TYR A 18 2.99 24.24 -44.17
N ALA A 19 2.94 25.33 -43.45
CA ALA A 19 1.71 25.92 -42.97
C ALA A 19 1.80 27.47 -42.96
N SER A 20 0.73 28.13 -43.31
CA SER A 20 0.62 29.64 -43.26
C SER A 20 1.78 30.39 -43.91
N GLY A 21 2.29 29.88 -45.06
CA GLY A 21 3.41 30.51 -45.78
C GLY A 21 4.80 30.21 -45.17
N GLY A 22 4.88 29.39 -44.13
CA GLY A 22 6.13 29.05 -43.47
C GLY A 22 6.43 27.54 -43.48
N LYS A 23 7.69 27.21 -43.22
CA LYS A 23 8.18 25.84 -43.07
C LYS A 23 8.39 25.52 -41.57
N ILE A 24 7.66 24.57 -41.05
CA ILE A 24 7.81 24.07 -39.67
C ILE A 24 8.60 22.76 -39.72
N THR A 25 9.71 22.71 -39.03
CA THR A 25 10.53 21.49 -38.93
C THR A 25 10.57 21.02 -37.48
N VAL A 26 10.25 19.76 -37.23
CA VAL A 26 10.28 19.14 -35.90
C VAL A 26 11.30 18.01 -35.90
N VAL A 27 12.27 18.05 -34.98
CA VAL A 27 13.31 17.02 -34.79
C VAL A 27 13.27 16.55 -33.35
N GLY A 28 13.40 15.27 -33.11
CA GLY A 28 13.37 14.72 -31.76
C GLY A 28 11.96 14.74 -31.16
N ASN A 29 11.89 14.77 -29.86
CA ASN A 29 10.64 14.91 -29.11
C ASN A 29 10.62 16.24 -28.29
N PRO A 30 10.50 17.39 -28.97
CA PRO A 30 10.53 18.70 -28.31
C PRO A 30 9.36 18.85 -27.33
N ASN A 31 9.63 19.52 -26.23
CA ASN A 31 8.66 19.84 -25.19
C ASN A 31 8.67 21.35 -24.92
N LEU A 32 7.54 22.02 -25.17
CA LEU A 32 7.40 23.46 -24.98
C LEU A 32 7.53 23.88 -23.51
N SER A 33 7.20 23.01 -22.57
CA SER A 33 7.35 23.30 -21.13
C SER A 33 8.82 23.31 -20.66
N GLN A 34 9.74 22.80 -21.48
CA GLN A 34 11.18 22.71 -21.19
C GLN A 34 12.04 23.53 -22.15
N VAL A 35 11.48 24.54 -22.80
CA VAL A 35 12.23 25.44 -23.67
C VAL A 35 13.32 26.15 -22.85
N LYS A 36 14.57 25.94 -23.22
CA LYS A 36 15.73 26.56 -22.58
C LYS A 36 16.22 27.82 -23.34
N THR A 37 16.06 27.83 -24.66
CA THR A 37 16.58 28.86 -25.50
C THR A 37 15.62 29.15 -26.65
N ILE A 38 15.33 30.43 -26.89
CA ILE A 38 14.60 30.90 -28.04
C ILE A 38 15.57 31.74 -28.85
N MET A 39 15.71 31.44 -30.15
CA MET A 39 16.55 32.18 -31.06
C MET A 39 15.66 32.76 -32.18
N ILE A 40 15.77 34.06 -32.38
CA ILE A 40 15.11 34.79 -33.45
C ILE A 40 16.22 35.28 -34.40
N GLY A 41 16.06 34.99 -35.65
CA GLY A 41 17.06 35.34 -36.63
C GLY A 41 16.43 35.62 -38.01
N VAL A 42 17.18 36.27 -38.86
CA VAL A 42 16.82 36.53 -40.23
C VAL A 42 17.69 35.70 -41.14
N ARG A 43 17.11 35.17 -42.16
CA ARG A 43 17.79 34.37 -43.14
C ARG A 43 17.55 34.96 -44.53
N ASN A 44 18.63 35.24 -45.25
CA ASN A 44 18.58 35.48 -46.68
C ASN A 44 18.81 34.13 -47.40
N PRO A 45 17.77 33.46 -47.97
CA PRO A 45 17.92 32.18 -48.60
C PRO A 45 18.71 32.30 -49.89
N LYS A 46 19.68 31.41 -50.08
CA LYS A 46 20.44 31.34 -51.35
C LYS A 46 19.53 30.90 -52.48
N LYS A 47 19.69 31.54 -53.66
CA LYS A 47 18.96 31.18 -54.88
C LYS A 47 19.23 29.70 -55.24
N THR A 48 18.15 28.97 -55.38
CA THR A 48 18.15 27.59 -55.81
C THR A 48 17.05 27.39 -56.85
N SER A 49 17.08 26.26 -57.58
CA SER A 49 16.01 25.92 -58.52
C SER A 49 14.61 25.84 -57.94
N PHE A 50 14.52 25.77 -56.58
CA PHE A 50 13.24 25.72 -55.83
C PHE A 50 12.89 27.09 -55.17
N ASN A 51 13.78 28.06 -55.22
CA ASN A 51 13.57 29.38 -54.68
C ASN A 51 13.96 30.42 -55.74
N SER A 52 12.97 30.81 -56.53
CA SER A 52 13.13 31.76 -57.65
C SER A 52 13.16 33.24 -57.20
N ASP A 53 12.73 33.52 -55.98
CA ASP A 53 12.50 34.90 -55.51
C ASP A 53 13.77 35.58 -54.99
N ASP A 54 14.89 34.90 -54.94
CA ASP A 54 16.19 35.42 -54.56
C ASP A 54 16.89 35.99 -55.81
N ASP A 55 17.23 37.29 -55.77
CA ASP A 55 18.00 37.97 -56.83
C ASP A 55 19.51 37.65 -56.76
N GLY A 56 19.96 36.92 -55.73
CA GLY A 56 21.35 36.55 -55.50
C GLY A 56 22.22 37.64 -54.93
N LEU A 57 21.64 38.79 -54.60
CA LEU A 57 22.35 39.95 -54.04
C LEU A 57 22.32 39.91 -52.51
N SER A 58 23.35 40.46 -51.86
CA SER A 58 23.37 40.67 -50.42
C SER A 58 22.38 41.77 -50.04
N LYS A 59 21.53 41.46 -49.04
CA LYS A 59 20.54 42.39 -48.49
C LYS A 59 21.05 43.01 -47.19
N CYS A 60 20.99 44.32 -47.04
CA CYS A 60 21.19 45.02 -45.80
C CYS A 60 19.83 45.38 -45.20
N GLY A 61 19.62 45.06 -43.95
CA GLY A 61 18.38 45.36 -43.25
C GLY A 61 18.59 45.43 -41.72
N GLN A 62 17.80 46.27 -41.09
CA GLN A 62 17.70 46.31 -39.62
C GLN A 62 16.38 45.68 -39.23
N ILE A 63 16.43 44.79 -38.27
CA ILE A 63 15.26 44.12 -37.74
C ILE A 63 15.14 44.40 -36.27
N TRP A 64 14.01 44.94 -35.92
CA TRP A 64 13.69 45.27 -34.54
C TRP A 64 12.74 44.24 -34.00
N VAL A 65 13.16 43.52 -32.96
CA VAL A 65 12.32 42.54 -32.22
C VAL A 65 11.88 43.23 -30.96
N ASN A 66 10.58 43.43 -30.80
CA ASN A 66 10.00 43.99 -29.59
C ASN A 66 9.88 42.86 -28.50
N GLU A 67 8.97 42.96 -27.61
CA GLU A 67 8.79 42.00 -26.52
C GLU A 67 8.28 40.63 -26.99
N LEU A 68 8.83 39.57 -26.40
CA LEU A 68 8.23 38.22 -26.44
C LEU A 68 7.26 38.11 -25.28
N ARG A 69 5.97 37.99 -25.56
CA ARG A 69 4.93 37.82 -24.55
C ARG A 69 4.23 36.48 -24.68
N LEU A 70 3.90 35.87 -23.56
CA LEU A 70 2.93 34.79 -23.51
C LEU A 70 1.53 35.38 -23.41
N THR A 71 0.63 34.95 -24.28
CA THR A 71 -0.79 35.34 -24.31
C THR A 71 -1.65 34.08 -24.10
N ASP A 72 -2.96 34.29 -23.96
CA ASP A 72 -3.95 33.20 -23.85
C ASP A 72 -3.68 32.26 -22.68
N PHE A 73 -3.47 32.82 -21.51
CA PHE A 73 -3.36 32.04 -20.30
C PHE A 73 -4.67 31.25 -20.04
N ASP A 74 -4.53 29.97 -19.71
CA ASP A 74 -5.66 29.17 -19.29
C ASP A 74 -6.09 29.58 -17.87
N GLU A 75 -7.12 30.45 -17.80
CA GLU A 75 -7.66 31.00 -16.54
C GLU A 75 -8.84 30.18 -15.98
N TYR A 76 -9.16 29.06 -16.59
CA TYR A 76 -10.28 28.23 -16.11
C TYR A 76 -10.08 27.81 -14.64
N GLY A 77 -11.07 28.14 -13.82
CA GLY A 77 -11.14 27.73 -12.42
C GLY A 77 -11.55 26.27 -12.29
N GLY A 78 -10.90 25.58 -11.38
CA GLY A 78 -11.32 24.25 -10.99
C GLY A 78 -12.21 24.27 -9.75
N TRP A 79 -12.88 23.17 -9.50
CA TRP A 79 -13.70 22.96 -8.32
C TRP A 79 -13.32 21.66 -7.62
N ALA A 80 -13.63 21.57 -6.34
CA ALA A 80 -13.48 20.36 -5.55
C ALA A 80 -14.71 20.11 -4.70
N ALA A 81 -15.01 18.85 -4.50
CA ALA A 81 -16.06 18.41 -3.62
C ALA A 81 -15.59 17.20 -2.78
N ASN A 82 -16.01 17.17 -1.54
CA ASN A 82 -15.87 16.00 -0.70
C ASN A 82 -17.20 15.66 -0.03
N GLY A 83 -17.41 14.38 0.18
CA GLY A 83 -18.61 13.89 0.85
C GLY A 83 -18.25 12.69 1.72
N ARG A 84 -18.91 12.57 2.87
CA ARG A 84 -18.79 11.42 3.75
C ARG A 84 -20.17 11.05 4.29
N LEU A 85 -20.51 9.78 4.14
CA LEU A 85 -21.71 9.17 4.72
C LEU A 85 -21.26 8.10 5.70
N THR A 86 -21.73 8.17 6.94
CA THR A 86 -21.52 7.11 7.93
C THR A 86 -22.88 6.61 8.39
N ALA A 87 -23.09 5.32 8.21
CA ALA A 87 -24.30 4.63 8.64
C ALA A 87 -23.94 3.64 9.75
N ARG A 88 -24.66 3.72 10.85
CA ARG A 88 -24.59 2.71 11.91
C ARG A 88 -25.67 1.65 11.66
N VAL A 89 -25.23 0.41 11.48
CA VAL A 89 -26.13 -0.73 11.23
C VAL A 89 -26.43 -1.39 12.57
N ALA A 90 -27.45 -0.86 13.24
CA ALA A 90 -27.86 -1.28 14.60
C ALA A 90 -26.65 -1.43 15.54
N ASP A 91 -26.52 -2.56 16.20
CA ASP A 91 -25.40 -2.94 17.07
C ASP A 91 -24.40 -3.89 16.38
N ILE A 92 -24.60 -4.15 15.08
CA ILE A 92 -23.76 -5.05 14.29
C ILE A 92 -22.49 -4.34 13.83
N GLY A 93 -22.58 -3.03 13.46
CA GLY A 93 -21.40 -2.33 12.98
C GLY A 93 -21.66 -0.97 12.35
N ASN A 94 -20.61 -0.44 11.72
CA ASN A 94 -20.63 0.83 11.03
C ASN A 94 -20.15 0.66 9.59
N VAL A 95 -20.78 1.39 8.66
CA VAL A 95 -20.37 1.50 7.26
C VAL A 95 -20.08 2.96 6.98
N THR A 96 -18.94 3.27 6.44
CA THR A 96 -18.54 4.62 6.02
C THR A 96 -18.19 4.60 4.54
N ILE A 97 -18.80 5.51 3.79
CA ILE A 97 -18.48 5.78 2.39
C ILE A 97 -18.01 7.21 2.34
N SER A 98 -16.86 7.45 1.74
CA SER A 98 -16.35 8.82 1.50
C SER A 98 -15.88 8.95 0.06
N GLY A 99 -16.11 10.13 -0.50
CA GLY A 99 -15.67 10.50 -1.83
C GLY A 99 -14.99 11.86 -1.81
N ASN A 100 -13.95 12.00 -2.63
CA ASN A 100 -13.23 13.24 -2.84
C ASN A 100 -13.01 13.43 -4.35
N LEU A 101 -13.31 14.60 -4.85
CA LEU A 101 -13.18 14.96 -6.23
C LEU A 101 -12.53 16.34 -6.33
N SER A 102 -11.56 16.47 -7.22
CA SER A 102 -11.01 17.78 -7.59
C SER A 102 -10.72 17.82 -9.08
N THR A 103 -10.97 18.98 -9.70
CA THR A 103 -10.80 19.16 -11.14
C THR A 103 -9.58 20.01 -11.48
N ILE A 104 -9.18 19.95 -12.74
CA ILE A 104 -8.12 20.79 -13.32
C ILE A 104 -8.41 22.26 -12.99
N GLY A 105 -7.38 23.02 -12.64
CA GLY A 105 -7.48 24.44 -12.28
C GLY A 105 -7.83 24.69 -10.80
N PHE A 106 -8.12 23.63 -10.02
CA PHE A 106 -8.34 23.77 -8.58
C PHE A 106 -7.04 24.09 -7.84
N GLY A 107 -7.10 25.00 -6.91
CA GLY A 107 -5.97 25.40 -6.07
C GLY A 107 -6.36 26.48 -5.06
N SER A 108 -5.49 26.77 -4.10
CA SER A 108 -5.70 27.87 -3.16
C SER A 108 -5.63 29.22 -3.90
N ILE A 109 -6.26 30.26 -3.34
CA ILE A 109 -6.29 31.62 -3.90
C ILE A 109 -4.88 32.20 -4.05
N GLU A 110 -3.96 31.80 -3.18
CA GLU A 110 -2.57 32.26 -3.18
C GLU A 110 -1.71 31.66 -4.30
N LYS A 111 -2.14 30.55 -4.89
CA LYS A 111 -1.39 29.88 -5.97
C LYS A 111 -1.60 30.58 -7.29
N LYS A 112 -0.50 30.83 -7.99
CA LYS A 112 -0.51 31.33 -9.37
C LYS A 112 -1.22 30.30 -10.28
N VAL A 113 -1.76 30.76 -11.40
CA VAL A 113 -2.52 29.92 -12.35
C VAL A 113 -1.69 28.71 -12.83
N ASN A 114 -0.39 28.89 -13.07
CA ASN A 114 0.51 27.84 -13.51
C ASN A 114 0.84 26.79 -12.41
N GLU A 115 0.60 27.11 -11.14
CA GLU A 115 0.83 26.23 -10.00
C GLU A 115 -0.42 25.46 -9.56
N ARG A 116 -1.57 25.75 -10.18
CA ARG A 116 -2.82 25.06 -9.91
C ARG A 116 -2.79 23.63 -10.43
N GLN A 117 -3.70 22.81 -9.92
CA GLN A 117 -3.81 21.39 -10.26
C GLN A 117 -4.02 21.18 -11.76
N LYS A 118 -3.18 20.37 -12.40
CA LYS A 118 -3.24 20.00 -13.81
C LYS A 118 -3.71 18.58 -14.05
N TYR A 119 -4.54 18.06 -13.16
CA TYR A 119 -5.14 16.75 -13.26
C TYR A 119 -6.53 16.74 -12.61
N ASN A 120 -7.39 15.84 -13.06
CA ASN A 120 -8.62 15.52 -12.34
C ASN A 120 -8.31 14.39 -11.37
N ALA A 121 -8.67 14.56 -10.09
CA ALA A 121 -8.50 13.53 -9.08
C ALA A 121 -9.86 13.04 -8.58
N TYR A 122 -10.01 11.73 -8.50
CA TYR A 122 -11.17 11.02 -7.96
C TYR A 122 -10.67 10.06 -6.90
N GLN A 123 -11.25 10.11 -5.74
CA GLN A 123 -10.95 9.15 -4.68
C GLN A 123 -12.26 8.73 -4.03
N TYR A 124 -12.42 7.44 -3.83
CA TYR A 124 -13.50 6.92 -3.02
C TYR A 124 -12.98 5.85 -2.06
N ASP A 125 -13.52 5.89 -0.86
CA ASP A 125 -13.17 5.00 0.22
C ASP A 125 -14.46 4.39 0.78
N LEU A 126 -14.52 3.07 0.82
CA LEU A 126 -15.55 2.29 1.48
C LEU A 126 -14.89 1.56 2.64
N SER A 127 -15.38 1.78 3.85
CA SER A 127 -14.93 1.04 5.03
C SER A 127 -16.12 0.54 5.83
N SER A 128 -16.00 -0.67 6.32
CA SER A 128 -17.02 -1.29 7.15
C SER A 128 -16.36 -2.02 8.31
N THR A 129 -16.86 -1.77 9.52
CA THR A 129 -16.51 -2.50 10.72
C THR A 129 -17.74 -3.24 11.20
N ILE A 130 -17.69 -4.55 11.22
CA ILE A 130 -18.81 -5.44 11.53
C ILE A 130 -18.38 -6.42 12.62
N ASP A 131 -19.17 -6.58 13.66
CA ASP A 131 -18.97 -7.67 14.62
C ASP A 131 -19.84 -8.88 14.24
N LEU A 132 -19.22 -9.83 13.53
CA LEU A 132 -19.90 -11.07 13.12
C LEU A 132 -20.29 -11.93 14.35
N GLY A 133 -19.72 -11.66 15.52
CA GLY A 133 -20.10 -12.29 16.78
C GLY A 133 -21.57 -12.10 17.14
N LYS A 134 -22.18 -11.01 16.67
CA LYS A 134 -23.60 -10.69 16.89
C LYS A 134 -24.59 -11.64 16.23
N PHE A 135 -24.13 -12.40 15.21
CA PHE A 135 -24.96 -13.44 14.59
C PHE A 135 -25.01 -14.74 15.39
N PHE A 136 -24.19 -14.86 16.42
CA PHE A 136 -24.22 -15.99 17.34
C PHE A 136 -25.09 -15.67 18.57
N PRO A 137 -25.68 -16.67 19.23
CA PRO A 137 -26.43 -16.46 20.47
C PRO A 137 -25.57 -15.72 21.51
N GLU A 138 -26.14 -14.74 22.23
CA GLU A 138 -25.42 -13.94 23.23
C GLU A 138 -24.70 -14.80 24.29
N ASN A 139 -25.28 -15.94 24.62
CA ASN A 139 -24.70 -16.90 25.56
C ASN A 139 -23.42 -17.57 25.06
N SER A 140 -23.11 -17.48 23.76
CA SER A 140 -21.87 -18.05 23.20
C SER A 140 -20.64 -17.24 23.58
N GLY A 141 -20.79 -15.93 23.84
CA GLY A 141 -19.71 -15.03 24.16
C GLY A 141 -18.69 -14.80 23.03
N VAL A 142 -19.03 -15.24 21.79
CA VAL A 142 -18.13 -15.13 20.64
C VAL A 142 -18.09 -13.70 20.13
N LYS A 143 -16.88 -13.17 19.94
CA LYS A 143 -16.62 -11.85 19.34
C LYS A 143 -15.74 -12.03 18.10
N ILE A 144 -16.24 -11.56 16.95
CA ILE A 144 -15.56 -11.66 15.66
C ILE A 144 -15.59 -10.29 14.97
N PRO A 145 -14.80 -9.31 15.46
CA PRO A 145 -14.72 -8.02 14.80
C PRO A 145 -14.02 -8.17 13.45
N MET A 146 -14.69 -7.74 12.39
CA MET A 146 -14.21 -7.75 11.02
C MET A 146 -14.17 -6.33 10.49
N TYR A 147 -13.07 -5.96 9.85
CA TYR A 147 -12.91 -4.73 9.10
C TYR A 147 -12.74 -5.06 7.62
N ILE A 148 -13.52 -4.41 6.77
CA ILE A 148 -13.37 -4.45 5.32
C ILE A 148 -13.14 -3.02 4.84
N GLY A 149 -12.09 -2.81 4.07
CA GLY A 149 -11.77 -1.53 3.44
C GLY A 149 -11.50 -1.69 1.96
N LYS A 150 -12.09 -0.81 1.15
CA LYS A 150 -11.80 -0.69 -0.28
C LYS A 150 -11.60 0.78 -0.60
N SER A 151 -10.46 1.12 -1.18
CA SER A 151 -10.11 2.48 -1.57
C SER A 151 -9.57 2.48 -2.99
N GLU A 152 -10.02 3.42 -3.79
CA GLU A 152 -9.46 3.66 -5.13
C GLU A 152 -9.20 5.15 -5.30
N SER A 153 -8.01 5.47 -5.80
CA SER A 153 -7.59 6.83 -6.12
C SER A 153 -7.13 6.88 -7.56
N ILE A 154 -7.71 7.79 -8.32
CA ILE A 154 -7.54 7.94 -9.76
C ILE A 154 -7.14 9.38 -10.03
N ARG A 155 -6.02 9.60 -10.73
CA ARG A 155 -5.62 10.92 -11.21
C ARG A 155 -5.46 10.87 -12.72
N ASN A 156 -6.25 11.66 -13.41
CA ASN A 156 -6.20 11.81 -14.87
C ASN A 156 -5.49 13.13 -15.19
N PRO A 157 -4.28 13.10 -15.76
CA PRO A 157 -3.56 14.33 -16.10
C PRO A 157 -4.26 15.09 -17.22
N GLN A 158 -4.09 16.41 -17.24
CA GLN A 158 -4.60 17.30 -18.28
C GLN A 158 -3.91 17.03 -19.61
N TYR A 159 -2.58 16.87 -19.56
CA TYR A 159 -1.73 16.62 -20.72
C TYR A 159 -1.32 15.16 -20.78
N ASN A 160 -1.06 14.68 -21.98
CA ASN A 160 -0.54 13.34 -22.18
C ASN A 160 0.89 13.25 -21.60
N PRO A 161 1.16 12.39 -20.58
CA PRO A 161 2.49 12.32 -19.99
C PRO A 161 3.58 11.82 -20.94
N LEU A 162 3.21 11.10 -22.00
CA LEU A 162 4.14 10.68 -23.06
C LEU A 162 4.44 11.82 -24.03
N ASP A 163 3.53 12.79 -24.12
CA ASP A 163 3.64 13.95 -24.99
C ASP A 163 3.05 15.20 -24.30
N PRO A 164 3.80 15.83 -23.39
CA PRO A 164 3.29 16.86 -22.48
C PRO A 164 2.74 18.13 -23.15
N ASP A 165 2.95 18.29 -24.45
CA ASP A 165 2.44 19.43 -25.23
C ASP A 165 1.01 19.22 -25.77
N ILE A 166 0.49 17.99 -25.62
CA ILE A 166 -0.81 17.61 -26.16
C ILE A 166 -1.76 17.26 -25.01
N LEU A 167 -2.99 17.79 -25.07
CA LEU A 167 -4.02 17.41 -24.10
C LEU A 167 -4.30 15.90 -24.19
N LEU A 168 -4.43 15.25 -23.03
CA LEU A 168 -4.75 13.82 -22.98
C LEU A 168 -6.04 13.50 -23.74
N LYS A 169 -7.06 14.37 -23.61
CA LYS A 169 -8.33 14.21 -24.31
C LYS A 169 -8.12 14.16 -25.82
N THR A 170 -7.35 15.09 -26.38
CA THR A 170 -7.05 15.13 -27.82
C THR A 170 -6.24 13.91 -28.25
N SER A 171 -5.28 13.46 -27.42
CA SER A 171 -4.52 12.23 -27.72
C SER A 171 -5.43 10.99 -27.76
N LEU A 172 -6.45 10.92 -26.92
CA LEU A 172 -7.41 9.83 -26.90
C LEU A 172 -8.37 9.87 -28.10
N GLU A 173 -8.77 11.06 -28.54
CA GLU A 173 -9.67 11.27 -29.69
C GLU A 173 -9.01 10.92 -31.03
N THR A 174 -7.67 10.99 -31.13
CA THR A 174 -6.92 10.63 -32.34
C THR A 174 -6.74 9.12 -32.52
N LEU A 175 -7.01 8.32 -31.52
CA LEU A 175 -6.90 6.85 -31.57
C LEU A 175 -8.20 6.24 -32.13
N GLU A 176 -8.06 5.29 -33.05
CA GLU A 176 -9.20 4.69 -33.74
C GLU A 176 -9.92 3.64 -32.90
N THR A 177 -9.15 2.81 -32.17
CA THR A 177 -9.71 1.68 -31.42
C THR A 177 -9.90 1.98 -29.93
N GLU A 178 -10.93 1.40 -29.32
CA GLU A 178 -11.12 1.49 -27.87
C GLU A 178 -9.96 0.86 -27.08
N GLN A 179 -9.38 -0.21 -27.60
CA GLN A 179 -8.24 -0.88 -26.96
C GLN A 179 -7.02 0.04 -26.85
N GLU A 180 -6.72 0.81 -27.90
CA GLU A 180 -5.64 1.79 -27.89
C GLU A 180 -5.93 2.95 -26.92
N ARG A 181 -7.17 3.43 -26.89
CA ARG A 181 -7.62 4.47 -25.93
C ARG A 181 -7.46 3.99 -24.50
N ASP A 182 -7.90 2.78 -24.19
CA ASP A 182 -7.77 2.20 -22.86
C ASP A 182 -6.29 1.96 -22.50
N SER A 183 -5.48 1.53 -23.46
CA SER A 183 -4.05 1.38 -23.27
C SER A 183 -3.38 2.71 -22.93
N LEU A 184 -3.62 3.78 -23.71
CA LEU A 184 -3.08 5.11 -23.44
C LEU A 184 -3.57 5.66 -22.11
N LYS A 185 -4.86 5.50 -21.81
CA LYS A 185 -5.45 5.92 -20.54
C LYS A 185 -4.81 5.21 -19.36
N ASN A 186 -4.58 3.89 -19.48
CA ASN A 186 -3.92 3.09 -18.46
C ASN A 186 -2.46 3.49 -18.23
N ILE A 187 -1.78 3.99 -19.26
CA ILE A 187 -0.41 4.51 -19.17
C ILE A 187 -0.38 5.89 -18.52
N ALA A 188 -1.29 6.77 -18.93
CA ALA A 188 -1.31 8.16 -18.53
C ALA A 188 -1.85 8.38 -17.11
N GLN A 189 -2.70 7.47 -16.62
CA GLN A 189 -3.42 7.60 -15.37
C GLN A 189 -2.58 7.11 -14.17
N ASP A 190 -2.51 7.91 -13.09
CA ASP A 190 -2.07 7.42 -11.80
C ASP A 190 -3.24 6.73 -11.11
N TYR A 191 -3.09 5.43 -10.85
CA TYR A 191 -4.12 4.60 -10.26
C TYR A 191 -3.61 3.87 -9.03
N ILE A 192 -4.31 4.00 -7.93
CA ILE A 192 -4.00 3.30 -6.68
C ILE A 192 -5.28 2.63 -6.18
N LYS A 193 -5.20 1.33 -5.97
CA LYS A 193 -6.27 0.53 -5.39
C LYS A 193 -5.78 -0.16 -4.13
N ARG A 194 -6.57 -0.09 -3.06
CA ARG A 194 -6.30 -0.78 -1.80
C ARG A 194 -7.51 -1.58 -1.37
N ASN A 195 -7.26 -2.84 -1.03
CA ASN A 195 -8.26 -3.73 -0.46
C ASN A 195 -7.73 -4.27 0.87
N SER A 196 -8.54 -4.21 1.90
CA SER A 196 -8.17 -4.67 3.25
C SER A 196 -9.28 -5.53 3.84
N ILE A 197 -8.92 -6.67 4.39
CA ILE A 197 -9.82 -7.53 5.18
C ILE A 197 -9.07 -7.90 6.44
N ASN A 198 -9.60 -7.49 7.60
CA ASN A 198 -8.95 -7.70 8.88
C ASN A 198 -9.94 -8.29 9.89
N PHE A 199 -9.55 -9.37 10.51
CA PHE A 199 -10.21 -9.94 11.69
C PHE A 199 -9.30 -9.68 12.88
N THR A 200 -9.75 -8.87 13.83
CA THR A 200 -8.91 -8.43 14.94
C THR A 200 -9.48 -8.92 16.25
N ASN A 201 -8.65 -9.60 17.06
CA ASN A 201 -9.05 -10.07 18.39
C ASN A 201 -10.30 -10.97 18.37
N VAL A 202 -10.35 -11.92 17.42
CA VAL A 202 -11.38 -12.96 17.43
C VAL A 202 -11.18 -13.81 18.68
N ARG A 203 -12.18 -13.79 19.56
CA ARG A 203 -12.10 -14.46 20.85
C ARG A 203 -13.47 -14.89 21.34
N LYS A 204 -13.47 -15.84 22.25
CA LYS A 204 -14.62 -16.18 23.07
C LYS A 204 -14.46 -15.46 24.43
N SER A 205 -15.46 -14.70 24.84
CA SER A 205 -15.51 -14.06 26.16
C SER A 205 -16.34 -14.92 27.13
N LYS A 206 -15.95 -14.95 28.38
CA LYS A 206 -16.75 -15.62 29.41
C LYS A 206 -18.10 -14.95 29.53
N THR A 207 -19.16 -15.68 29.37
CA THR A 207 -20.52 -15.22 29.64
C THR A 207 -20.89 -15.58 31.06
N ILE A 208 -21.29 -14.59 31.83
CA ILE A 208 -21.78 -14.76 33.20
C ILE A 208 -23.31 -14.84 33.11
N LYS A 209 -23.89 -15.96 33.48
CA LYS A 209 -25.35 -16.04 33.65
C LYS A 209 -25.74 -15.23 34.87
N LYS A 210 -26.85 -14.49 34.78
CA LYS A 210 -27.38 -13.72 35.93
C LYS A 210 -27.51 -14.63 37.14
N GLY A 211 -26.78 -14.33 38.22
CA GLY A 211 -26.80 -15.08 39.47
C GLY A 211 -25.70 -16.12 39.69
N GLU A 212 -24.82 -16.35 38.69
CA GLU A 212 -23.67 -17.26 38.86
C GLU A 212 -22.39 -16.46 39.13
N GLU A 213 -21.53 -16.97 40.04
CA GLU A 213 -20.18 -16.44 40.23
C GLU A 213 -19.32 -16.67 38.99
N GLN A 214 -18.44 -15.74 38.65
CA GLN A 214 -17.55 -15.84 37.55
C GLN A 214 -16.66 -17.11 37.65
N ARG A 215 -16.85 -18.06 36.77
CA ARG A 215 -16.04 -19.30 36.73
C ARG A 215 -14.56 -18.94 36.57
N LYS A 216 -13.70 -19.54 37.40
CA LYS A 216 -12.24 -19.39 37.30
C LYS A 216 -11.75 -19.92 35.94
N SER A 217 -10.78 -19.22 35.34
CA SER A 217 -10.16 -19.66 34.11
C SER A 217 -9.41 -20.97 34.30
N ARG A 218 -9.65 -21.91 33.38
CA ARG A 218 -8.90 -23.14 33.28
C ARG A 218 -7.88 -23.06 32.14
N VAL A 219 -6.81 -23.80 32.21
CA VAL A 219 -5.74 -23.83 31.21
C VAL A 219 -6.27 -24.10 29.78
N TYR A 220 -7.25 -24.99 29.64
CA TYR A 220 -7.82 -25.42 28.36
C TYR A 220 -9.03 -24.56 27.90
N ASP A 221 -9.37 -23.49 28.58
CA ASP A 221 -10.51 -22.67 28.20
C ASP A 221 -10.22 -21.92 26.89
N LEU A 222 -11.16 -21.97 25.94
CA LEU A 222 -11.08 -21.23 24.67
C LEU A 222 -11.01 -19.70 24.86
N ASP A 223 -11.47 -19.21 26.02
CA ASP A 223 -11.43 -17.80 26.38
C ASP A 223 -9.99 -17.25 26.52
N ASN A 224 -9.00 -18.15 26.67
CA ASN A 224 -7.59 -17.81 26.75
C ASN A 224 -6.98 -17.55 25.38
N PHE A 225 -7.66 -17.93 24.28
CA PHE A 225 -7.17 -17.78 22.93
C PHE A 225 -7.73 -16.53 22.26
N THR A 226 -6.85 -15.83 21.54
CA THR A 226 -7.20 -14.72 20.68
C THR A 226 -6.55 -14.94 19.31
N VAL A 227 -7.34 -14.81 18.26
CA VAL A 227 -6.87 -14.97 16.87
C VAL A 227 -7.06 -13.67 16.14
N SER A 228 -6.05 -13.26 15.37
CA SER A 228 -6.17 -12.14 14.43
C SER A 228 -5.63 -12.55 13.07
N TYR A 229 -6.28 -12.04 12.03
CA TYR A 229 -5.87 -12.25 10.64
C TYR A 229 -6.08 -10.98 9.86
N SER A 230 -5.10 -10.61 9.03
CA SER A 230 -5.24 -9.49 8.11
C SER A 230 -4.68 -9.84 6.73
N LYS A 231 -5.37 -9.35 5.71
CA LYS A 231 -4.91 -9.36 4.32
C LYS A 231 -5.09 -7.95 3.76
N ASN A 232 -3.98 -7.34 3.36
CA ASN A 232 -3.98 -6.02 2.73
C ASN A 232 -3.33 -6.13 1.36
N GLU A 233 -4.03 -5.67 0.33
CA GLU A 233 -3.57 -5.65 -1.05
C GLU A 233 -3.54 -4.22 -1.55
N THR A 234 -2.40 -3.81 -2.12
CA THR A 234 -2.22 -2.51 -2.77
C THR A 234 -1.76 -2.74 -4.19
N PHE A 235 -2.45 -2.11 -5.13
CA PHE A 235 -2.11 -2.08 -6.54
C PHE A 235 -1.88 -0.64 -6.97
N ILE A 236 -0.73 -0.38 -7.60
CA ILE A 236 -0.32 0.95 -8.09
C ILE A 236 0.09 0.82 -9.54
N ARG A 237 -0.36 1.74 -10.38
CA ARG A 237 0.16 1.93 -11.73
C ARG A 237 0.26 3.43 -12.03
N ASN A 238 1.26 3.78 -12.82
CA ASN A 238 1.47 5.14 -13.30
C ASN A 238 2.31 5.11 -14.59
N ILE A 239 2.74 6.27 -15.08
CA ILE A 239 3.56 6.36 -16.29
C ILE A 239 4.83 5.50 -16.22
N ASN A 240 5.54 5.49 -15.09
CA ASN A 240 6.82 4.78 -14.92
C ASN A 240 6.64 3.31 -14.52
N THR A 241 5.49 2.99 -13.91
CA THR A 241 5.21 1.67 -13.35
C THR A 241 4.02 1.06 -14.07
N GLU A 242 4.25 -0.05 -14.77
CA GLU A 242 3.18 -0.78 -15.43
C GLU A 242 2.23 -1.37 -14.38
N TYR A 243 2.80 -2.00 -13.35
CA TYR A 243 2.10 -2.35 -12.14
C TYR A 243 3.07 -2.56 -10.96
N ASN A 244 2.59 -2.23 -9.78
CA ASN A 244 3.20 -2.59 -8.51
C ASN A 244 2.10 -3.18 -7.63
N ARG A 245 2.18 -4.47 -7.39
CA ARG A 245 1.23 -5.22 -6.57
C ARG A 245 1.89 -5.68 -5.29
N THR A 246 1.39 -5.19 -4.17
CA THR A 246 1.86 -5.59 -2.84
C THR A 246 0.73 -6.29 -2.10
N VAL A 247 0.98 -7.49 -1.59
CA VAL A 247 0.03 -8.24 -0.76
C VAL A 247 0.69 -8.60 0.56
N ASN A 248 0.08 -8.14 1.64
CA ASN A 248 0.52 -8.43 3.01
C ASN A 248 -0.47 -9.35 3.69
N TYR A 249 0.01 -10.47 4.19
CA TYR A 249 -0.74 -11.39 5.03
C TYR A 249 -0.13 -11.39 6.42
N ARG A 250 -0.94 -11.17 7.44
CA ARG A 250 -0.52 -11.29 8.83
C ARG A 250 -1.53 -12.14 9.60
N GLY A 251 -1.05 -13.14 10.29
CA GLY A 251 -1.84 -13.99 11.15
C GLY A 251 -1.20 -14.08 12.53
N SER A 252 -2.00 -14.02 13.59
CA SER A 252 -1.49 -14.21 14.95
C SER A 252 -2.47 -15.01 15.80
N ILE A 253 -1.90 -15.90 16.61
CA ILE A 253 -2.61 -16.63 17.66
C ILE A 253 -1.93 -16.29 18.96
N THR A 254 -2.70 -15.79 19.91
CA THR A 254 -2.22 -15.47 21.25
C THR A 254 -2.99 -16.30 22.28
N TYR A 255 -2.28 -16.98 23.14
CA TYR A 255 -2.81 -17.67 24.30
C TYR A 255 -2.36 -16.95 25.56
N ASN A 256 -3.30 -16.55 26.41
CA ASN A 256 -3.03 -15.85 27.66
C ASN A 256 -3.76 -16.55 28.80
N TYR A 257 -3.00 -17.11 29.73
CA TYR A 257 -3.53 -17.72 30.93
C TYR A 257 -3.04 -16.98 32.17
N ASN A 258 -3.96 -16.41 32.93
CA ASN A 258 -3.65 -15.68 34.14
C ASN A 258 -4.39 -16.33 35.32
N THR A 259 -3.68 -16.55 36.41
CA THR A 259 -4.24 -17.10 37.64
C THR A 259 -3.96 -16.21 38.83
N GLN A 260 -4.73 -16.42 39.87
CA GLN A 260 -4.43 -15.94 41.21
C GLN A 260 -3.98 -17.13 42.07
N PRO A 261 -2.66 -17.40 42.15
CA PRO A 261 -2.16 -18.54 42.85
C PRO A 261 -2.45 -18.44 44.33
N LYS A 262 -2.86 -19.56 44.93
CA LYS A 262 -3.01 -19.63 46.37
C LYS A 262 -1.67 -19.91 47.04
N ASN A 263 -1.27 -19.06 47.95
CA ASN A 263 -0.09 -19.28 48.76
C ASN A 263 -0.40 -20.26 49.86
N ILE A 264 0.32 -21.38 49.85
CA ILE A 264 0.18 -22.50 50.80
C ILE A 264 1.31 -22.40 51.82
N LYS A 265 0.94 -22.43 53.12
CA LYS A 265 1.89 -22.50 54.22
C LYS A 265 1.67 -23.83 54.96
N PRO A 266 2.39 -24.94 54.57
CA PRO A 266 2.11 -26.26 55.08
C PRO A 266 2.35 -26.40 56.58
N PHE A 267 3.33 -25.69 57.12
CA PHE A 267 3.75 -25.80 58.51
C PHE A 267 3.14 -24.72 59.41
N SER A 268 2.22 -23.88 58.95
CA SER A 268 1.62 -22.79 59.72
C SER A 268 0.87 -23.27 60.97
N LYS A 269 0.32 -24.49 60.96
CA LYS A 269 -0.46 -25.08 62.09
C LYS A 269 0.39 -25.87 63.10
N PHE A 270 1.68 -26.08 62.80
CA PHE A 270 2.57 -26.83 63.71
C PHE A 270 3.05 -25.91 64.85
N ASN A 271 2.95 -26.43 66.06
CA ASN A 271 3.39 -25.74 67.29
C ASN A 271 4.91 -25.98 67.50
N LEU A 272 5.70 -25.46 66.55
CA LEU A 272 7.16 -25.51 66.54
C LEU A 272 7.66 -24.41 67.49
N GLY A 273 7.91 -24.66 68.72
CA GLY A 273 8.49 -23.82 69.79
C GLY A 273 8.79 -22.34 69.44
N ARG A 274 9.12 -21.51 70.41
CA ARG A 274 9.45 -20.06 70.21
C ARG A 274 10.87 -19.79 69.69
N SER A 275 11.62 -20.83 69.21
CA SER A 275 12.98 -20.69 68.69
C SER A 275 13.01 -19.86 67.38
N PRO A 276 13.91 -18.85 67.23
CA PRO A 276 14.06 -18.10 66.01
C PRO A 276 14.36 -18.97 64.77
N TYR A 277 15.08 -20.06 64.94
CA TYR A 277 15.44 -21.01 63.87
C TYR A 277 14.23 -21.79 63.34
N MET A 278 13.23 -22.07 64.19
CA MET A 278 11.99 -22.74 63.81
C MET A 278 11.05 -21.84 63.04
N ARG A 279 11.25 -20.53 63.10
CA ARG A 279 10.46 -19.53 62.38
C ARG A 279 10.63 -19.69 60.86
N PHE A 280 11.84 -20.07 60.39
CA PHE A 280 12.11 -20.32 58.97
C PHE A 280 11.24 -21.47 58.43
N ILE A 281 11.06 -22.56 59.18
CA ILE A 281 10.22 -23.68 58.77
C ILE A 281 8.74 -23.28 58.81
N LYS A 282 8.32 -22.55 59.83
CA LYS A 282 6.92 -22.13 59.99
C LYS A 282 6.48 -21.16 58.91
N ASP A 283 7.37 -20.27 58.46
CA ASP A 283 7.11 -19.27 57.42
C ASP A 283 7.34 -19.78 56.02
N PHE A 284 7.79 -21.04 55.86
CA PHE A 284 7.91 -21.68 54.56
C PHE A 284 6.57 -21.65 53.81
N ASN A 285 6.59 -21.15 52.60
CA ASN A 285 5.40 -20.97 51.79
C ASN A 285 5.72 -21.24 50.33
N PHE A 286 4.74 -21.70 49.59
CA PHE A 286 4.83 -21.85 48.15
C PHE A 286 3.49 -21.66 47.48
N ASN A 287 3.52 -21.25 46.23
CA ASN A 287 2.34 -21.14 45.40
C ASN A 287 2.16 -22.42 44.57
N ASN A 288 0.92 -22.87 44.45
CA ASN A 288 0.61 -24.14 43.81
C ASN A 288 0.49 -24.04 42.28
N MET A 289 0.46 -22.84 41.73
CA MET A 289 0.27 -22.58 40.30
C MET A 289 1.09 -21.39 39.83
N PRO A 290 1.52 -21.38 38.56
CA PRO A 290 2.15 -20.18 37.97
C PRO A 290 1.17 -19.00 37.95
N LYS A 291 1.70 -17.80 37.98
CA LYS A 291 0.93 -16.56 37.95
C LYS A 291 0.36 -16.28 36.57
N SER A 292 1.19 -16.41 35.55
CA SER A 292 0.78 -16.21 34.17
C SER A 292 1.61 -17.04 33.20
N PHE A 293 0.96 -17.45 32.12
CA PHE A 293 1.60 -18.03 30.95
C PHE A 293 1.02 -17.36 29.71
N SER A 294 1.88 -16.79 28.89
CA SER A 294 1.52 -16.19 27.61
C SER A 294 2.33 -16.83 26.49
N TYR A 295 1.65 -17.20 25.43
CA TYR A 295 2.26 -17.66 24.18
C TYR A 295 1.66 -16.88 23.02
N ARG A 296 2.50 -16.28 22.19
CA ARG A 296 2.09 -15.61 20.95
C ARG A 296 2.87 -16.18 19.79
N THR A 297 2.17 -16.56 18.76
CA THR A 297 2.74 -16.90 17.45
C THR A 297 2.18 -15.98 16.40
N GLU A 298 3.05 -15.42 15.57
CA GLU A 298 2.71 -14.46 14.54
C GLU A 298 3.43 -14.82 13.24
N ILE A 299 2.67 -14.89 12.16
CA ILE A 299 3.18 -15.02 10.81
C ILE A 299 2.99 -13.69 10.08
N ASP A 300 4.01 -13.26 9.35
CA ASP A 300 4.01 -12.06 8.54
C ASP A 300 4.61 -12.38 7.18
N ARG A 301 3.78 -12.33 6.14
CA ARG A 301 4.17 -12.64 4.77
C ARG A 301 3.87 -11.45 3.88
N ASN A 302 4.90 -10.96 3.21
CA ASN A 302 4.81 -9.93 2.19
C ASN A 302 5.17 -10.49 0.82
N TYR A 303 4.36 -10.17 -0.16
CA TYR A 303 4.61 -10.42 -1.57
C TYR A 303 4.51 -9.09 -2.30
N ASN A 304 5.60 -8.65 -2.91
CA ASN A 304 5.63 -7.47 -3.76
C ASN A 304 6.15 -7.84 -5.15
N GLU A 305 5.39 -7.48 -6.17
CA GLU A 305 5.70 -7.65 -7.58
C GLU A 305 5.66 -6.29 -8.26
N VAL A 306 6.76 -5.88 -8.88
CA VAL A 306 6.90 -4.59 -9.55
C VAL A 306 7.36 -4.81 -10.98
N LYS A 307 6.61 -4.28 -11.94
CA LYS A 307 7.03 -4.17 -13.33
C LYS A 307 7.11 -2.70 -13.73
N LEU A 308 8.32 -2.27 -14.04
CA LEU A 308 8.57 -0.92 -14.54
C LEU A 308 8.29 -0.85 -16.03
N ARG A 309 7.93 0.33 -16.51
CA ARG A 309 7.70 0.62 -17.93
C ARG A 309 8.93 1.28 -18.52
N ASN A 310 9.35 0.81 -19.68
CA ASN A 310 10.37 1.51 -20.45
C ASN A 310 9.71 2.56 -21.35
N ILE A 311 9.85 3.83 -20.93
CA ILE A 311 9.28 4.96 -21.68
C ILE A 311 10.20 5.37 -22.84
N SER A 312 11.51 5.17 -22.69
CA SER A 312 12.51 5.64 -23.65
C SER A 312 12.64 4.71 -24.86
N ASN A 313 12.47 3.40 -24.66
CA ASN A 313 12.58 2.41 -25.72
C ASN A 313 11.57 1.28 -25.49
N SER A 314 10.44 1.34 -26.19
CA SER A 314 9.35 0.36 -26.07
C SER A 314 9.75 -1.07 -26.47
N ASN A 315 10.81 -1.23 -27.25
CA ASN A 315 11.31 -2.54 -27.71
C ASN A 315 12.12 -3.28 -26.65
N MET A 316 12.55 -2.59 -25.58
CA MET A 316 13.29 -3.19 -24.48
C MET A 316 12.35 -3.58 -23.35
N ILE A 317 12.16 -4.87 -23.15
CA ILE A 317 11.28 -5.42 -22.12
C ILE A 317 12.00 -5.39 -20.77
N ILE A 318 11.39 -4.77 -19.77
CA ILE A 318 11.82 -4.83 -18.37
C ILE A 318 11.04 -5.96 -17.70
N PHE A 319 11.77 -6.96 -17.19
CA PHE A 319 11.15 -8.07 -16.47
C PHE A 319 10.67 -7.65 -15.09
N PRO A 320 9.57 -8.26 -14.57
CA PRO A 320 9.11 -8.00 -13.22
C PRO A 320 10.14 -8.36 -12.16
N THR A 321 10.21 -7.57 -11.11
CA THR A 321 11.01 -7.83 -9.92
C THR A 321 10.11 -8.26 -8.78
N TYR A 322 10.62 -9.18 -7.96
CA TYR A 322 9.86 -9.77 -6.84
C TYR A 322 10.60 -9.54 -5.54
N ASN A 323 9.91 -8.97 -4.57
CA ASN A 323 10.41 -8.85 -3.20
C ASN A 323 9.45 -9.60 -2.27
N LYS A 324 9.96 -10.60 -1.58
CA LYS A 324 9.17 -11.49 -0.74
C LYS A 324 9.85 -11.67 0.60
N PHE A 325 9.06 -11.69 1.65
CA PHE A 325 9.52 -12.20 2.93
C PHE A 325 8.38 -12.95 3.62
N PHE A 326 8.74 -14.01 4.30
CA PHE A 326 7.85 -14.76 5.14
C PHE A 326 8.53 -15.01 6.49
N LYS A 327 7.99 -14.40 7.54
CA LYS A 327 8.53 -14.43 8.89
C LYS A 327 7.58 -15.13 9.82
N TRP A 328 8.14 -15.92 10.72
CA TRP A 328 7.43 -16.56 11.80
C TRP A 328 8.05 -16.18 13.14
N ASN A 329 7.29 -15.42 13.93
CA ASN A 329 7.70 -14.95 15.24
C ASN A 329 6.94 -15.73 16.31
N LYS A 330 7.65 -16.18 17.35
CA LYS A 330 7.07 -16.85 18.52
C LYS A 330 7.59 -16.15 19.76
N SER A 331 6.71 -15.84 20.70
CA SER A 331 7.09 -15.31 22.02
C SER A 331 6.43 -16.10 23.10
N TYR A 332 7.19 -16.35 24.16
CA TYR A 332 6.80 -17.12 25.33
C TYR A 332 7.08 -16.25 26.55
N GLU A 333 6.11 -16.15 27.45
CA GLU A 333 6.29 -15.51 28.75
C GLU A 333 5.70 -16.41 29.80
N PHE A 334 6.47 -16.66 30.84
CA PHE A 334 6.07 -17.49 31.95
C PHE A 334 6.49 -16.81 33.26
N LYS A 335 5.53 -16.57 34.17
CA LYS A 335 5.78 -15.96 35.47
C LYS A 335 5.28 -16.89 36.56
N TYR A 336 6.18 -17.23 37.48
CA TYR A 336 5.88 -18.09 38.59
C TYR A 336 6.49 -17.58 39.88
N ASP A 337 5.64 -17.06 40.75
CA ASP A 337 6.02 -16.71 42.11
C ASP A 337 6.07 -17.99 42.93
N LEU A 338 7.25 -18.68 42.98
CA LEU A 338 7.43 -19.95 43.69
C LEU A 338 7.12 -19.80 45.17
N THR A 339 7.65 -18.74 45.79
CA THR A 339 7.36 -18.34 47.15
C THR A 339 7.00 -16.86 47.18
N ARG A 340 6.71 -16.26 48.32
CA ARG A 340 6.52 -14.81 48.42
C ARG A 340 7.76 -14.01 48.03
N THR A 341 8.94 -14.57 48.25
CA THR A 341 10.23 -13.91 48.03
C THR A 341 10.96 -14.41 46.76
N LEU A 342 10.71 -15.64 46.34
CA LEU A 342 11.33 -16.23 45.14
C LEU A 342 10.35 -16.19 43.97
N LYS A 343 10.71 -15.40 42.94
CA LYS A 343 9.94 -15.21 41.72
C LYS A 343 10.78 -15.68 40.54
N LEU A 344 10.14 -16.39 39.62
CA LEU A 344 10.72 -16.84 38.38
C LEU A 344 9.99 -16.15 37.23
N ASP A 345 10.71 -15.32 36.46
CA ASP A 345 10.22 -14.68 35.26
C ASP A 345 11.06 -15.22 34.06
N PHE A 346 10.40 -15.85 33.13
CA PHE A 346 11.01 -16.39 31.92
C PHE A 346 10.36 -15.74 30.70
N ALA A 347 11.18 -15.19 29.79
CA ALA A 347 10.75 -14.67 28.50
C ALA A 347 11.66 -15.20 27.40
N ALA A 348 11.08 -15.69 26.31
CA ALA A 348 11.81 -16.17 25.15
C ALA A 348 11.14 -15.68 23.86
N ASN A 349 11.95 -15.25 22.89
CA ASN A 349 11.49 -14.86 21.56
C ASN A 349 12.26 -15.66 20.52
N SER A 350 11.53 -16.24 19.58
CA SER A 350 12.11 -16.96 18.43
C SER A 350 11.59 -16.32 17.15
N LYS A 351 12.51 -16.02 16.22
CA LYS A 351 12.18 -15.52 14.89
C LYS A 351 12.77 -16.46 13.84
N ALA A 352 11.96 -16.82 12.85
CA ALA A 352 12.39 -17.61 11.72
C ALA A 352 12.01 -16.95 10.42
N ASN A 353 12.87 -17.04 9.41
CA ASN A 353 12.55 -16.72 8.03
C ASN A 353 12.25 -18.00 7.27
N ILE A 354 11.23 -17.96 6.45
CA ILE A 354 10.79 -19.04 5.58
C ILE A 354 11.14 -18.66 4.16
N ASP A 355 11.98 -19.46 3.51
CA ASP A 355 12.41 -19.20 2.14
C ASP A 355 11.27 -19.52 1.17
N GLU A 356 10.99 -18.59 0.26
CA GLU A 356 10.02 -18.76 -0.82
C GLU A 356 10.72 -18.96 -2.18
N PRO A 357 10.14 -19.77 -3.09
CA PRO A 357 10.67 -19.98 -4.42
C PRO A 357 10.80 -18.67 -5.20
N PHE A 358 11.76 -18.59 -6.11
CA PHE A 358 11.93 -17.43 -6.99
C PHE A 358 10.75 -17.25 -7.95
N GLY A 359 10.60 -16.02 -8.46
CA GLY A 359 9.65 -15.69 -9.49
C GLY A 359 8.22 -15.47 -8.97
N ARG A 360 7.29 -15.44 -9.89
CA ARG A 360 5.88 -15.17 -9.62
C ARG A 360 5.23 -16.32 -8.84
N ILE A 361 4.31 -15.98 -7.95
CA ILE A 361 3.44 -16.93 -7.26
C ILE A 361 2.01 -16.44 -7.45
N ASP A 362 1.35 -16.96 -8.47
CA ASP A 362 -0.04 -16.64 -8.78
C ASP A 362 -0.83 -17.92 -9.05
N LYS A 363 -2.11 -17.93 -8.69
CA LYS A 363 -3.00 -19.08 -8.87
C LYS A 363 -3.18 -19.49 -10.34
N SER A 364 -2.94 -18.55 -11.27
CA SER A 364 -3.01 -18.81 -12.70
C SER A 364 -1.77 -19.51 -13.26
N ASP A 365 -0.67 -19.55 -12.49
CA ASP A 365 0.56 -20.17 -12.95
C ASP A 365 0.50 -21.69 -12.83
N PRO A 366 0.97 -22.46 -13.83
CA PRO A 366 0.90 -23.92 -13.82
C PRO A 366 1.71 -24.56 -12.69
N ASP A 367 2.74 -23.88 -12.19
CA ASP A 367 3.62 -24.31 -11.10
C ASP A 367 3.19 -23.81 -9.70
N TYR A 368 2.03 -23.12 -9.61
CA TYR A 368 1.52 -22.55 -8.36
C TYR A 368 1.45 -23.57 -7.22
N LYS A 369 0.89 -24.77 -7.50
CA LYS A 369 0.73 -25.82 -6.50
C LYS A 369 2.08 -26.29 -5.97
N GLN A 370 3.04 -26.56 -6.83
CA GLN A 370 4.38 -26.98 -6.46
C GLN A 370 5.11 -25.91 -5.62
N LYS A 371 4.99 -24.62 -6.00
CA LYS A 371 5.56 -23.52 -5.23
C LYS A 371 4.92 -23.40 -3.84
N MET A 372 3.61 -23.56 -3.74
CA MET A 372 2.91 -23.52 -2.46
C MET A 372 3.30 -24.70 -1.56
N ASP A 373 3.41 -25.90 -2.10
CA ASP A 373 3.86 -27.07 -1.36
C ASP A 373 5.29 -26.87 -0.82
N THR A 374 6.17 -26.29 -1.61
CA THR A 374 7.54 -25.93 -1.18
C THR A 374 7.52 -24.94 -0.02
N ILE A 375 6.69 -23.89 -0.11
CA ILE A 375 6.56 -22.88 0.96
C ILE A 375 6.07 -23.53 2.26
N TRP A 376 5.03 -24.37 2.20
CA TRP A 376 4.50 -25.04 3.36
C TRP A 376 5.46 -26.07 3.96
N ASN A 377 6.20 -26.80 3.13
CA ASN A 377 7.27 -27.69 3.60
C ASN A 377 8.36 -26.89 4.35
N ASN A 378 8.81 -25.77 3.79
CA ASN A 378 9.79 -24.89 4.45
C ASN A 378 9.24 -24.31 5.75
N PHE A 379 7.95 -23.97 5.81
CA PHE A 379 7.29 -23.51 7.03
C PHE A 379 7.31 -24.56 8.14
N TRP A 380 6.88 -25.79 7.84
CA TRP A 380 6.81 -26.87 8.82
C TRP A 380 8.19 -27.38 9.25
N ASN A 381 9.19 -27.31 8.37
CA ASN A 381 10.58 -27.62 8.70
C ASN A 381 11.28 -26.48 9.48
N SER A 382 10.50 -25.57 10.03
CA SER A 382 10.91 -24.50 10.96
C SER A 382 11.76 -23.40 10.40
N GLY A 383 11.76 -23.12 9.11
CA GLY A 383 12.50 -22.00 8.54
C GLY A 383 13.89 -21.79 9.17
N ARG A 384 14.74 -20.98 8.61
CA ARG A 384 16.03 -20.66 9.23
C ARG A 384 15.83 -19.72 10.42
N PRO A 385 16.22 -20.08 11.66
CA PRO A 385 16.18 -19.16 12.78
C PRO A 385 17.14 -17.99 12.51
N THR A 386 16.63 -16.76 12.50
CA THR A 386 17.43 -15.56 12.27
C THR A 386 17.92 -14.90 13.53
N SER A 387 17.20 -15.08 14.63
CA SER A 387 17.61 -14.58 15.95
C SER A 387 16.88 -15.33 17.05
N TYR A 388 17.60 -15.63 18.09
CA TYR A 388 17.10 -16.24 19.31
C TYR A 388 17.51 -15.37 20.50
N TYR A 389 16.56 -14.88 21.27
CA TYR A 389 16.82 -14.12 22.49
C TYR A 389 16.15 -14.82 23.66
N GLN A 390 16.91 -15.16 24.67
CA GLN A 390 16.44 -15.68 25.93
C GLN A 390 16.92 -14.73 27.05
N THR A 391 15.97 -14.15 27.78
CA THR A 391 16.26 -13.39 29.02
C THR A 391 15.73 -14.21 30.19
N MET A 392 16.58 -14.49 31.15
CA MET A 392 16.23 -15.06 32.45
C MET A 392 16.22 -13.95 33.49
#